data_6a00616aea6a283f5448a264fabcfef6
#
_entry.id   6a00616aea6a283f5448a264fabcfef6
#
_cell.length_a   1.000
_cell.length_b   1.000
_cell.length_c   1.000
_cell.angle_alpha   90.00
_cell.angle_beta   90.00
_cell.angle_gamma   90.00
#
_symmetry.space_group_name_H-M   'P 1'
#
loop_
_entity.id
_entity.type
_entity.pdbx_description
1 polymer ?
#
loop_
_entity_poly.entity_id
_entity_poly.type
_entity_poly.pdbx_seq_one_letter_code
_entity_poly.pdbx_strand_id
1 'polypeptide(L)'
;MRLLRVILLPLACAISQAQDAGLVIGSIGGIEMRKDEILESLGGLGTVEKEALARDPAALNKLLRSMLVQRVIYQQAVEVKWDQEPAIQPLIKSTREAAITDSYLKHISRPPEGYPDETELRKAYEVSRAELTVPRSFRLAQIFITAGSDQQLAEVKKRLKADPAGFGRIAREMSEEKESAAREGEIGWLTERQVQPEIFEQLPKLSLNVVSEPVRLKDGWHILKVLDVREPFTPIFDQVRVQLAQRLRAEKIRVGMQAYVAETLQKHPVAINEVALSKLLQEVPTRDSALKP
;
A
#
# COMPACT_ATOMS: atom_id res chain seq x y z
N MET A 1 48.63 26.47 51.14
CA MET A 1 47.53 26.99 50.31
C MET A 1 47.25 25.98 49.19
N ARG A 2 46.18 25.18 49.37
CA ARG A 2 45.74 24.23 48.35
C ARG A 2 44.40 24.78 47.77
N LEU A 3 44.44 25.17 46.53
CA LEU A 3 43.25 25.63 45.75
C LEU A 3 42.40 24.45 45.36
N LEU A 4 41.17 24.41 45.88
CA LEU A 4 40.12 23.47 45.56
C LEU A 4 39.48 23.97 44.25
N ARG A 5 39.68 23.26 43.12
CA ARG A 5 38.92 23.50 41.89
C ARG A 5 37.59 22.76 41.96
N VAL A 6 36.50 23.49 42.11
CA VAL A 6 35.16 23.00 41.95
C VAL A 6 34.86 22.89 40.46
N ILE A 7 34.63 21.66 40.01
CA ILE A 7 34.16 21.37 38.64
C ILE A 7 32.62 21.45 38.68
N LEU A 8 32.05 22.54 38.17
CA LEU A 8 30.64 22.62 37.86
C LEU A 8 30.38 21.85 36.55
N LEU A 9 29.73 20.68 36.63
CA LEU A 9 29.14 20.00 35.49
C LEU A 9 27.85 20.69 35.06
N PRO A 10 27.54 20.72 33.75
CA PRO A 10 26.33 21.37 33.28
C PRO A 10 25.10 20.49 33.50
N LEU A 11 24.32 20.80 34.53
CA LEU A 11 23.00 20.18 34.82
C LEU A 11 21.87 20.77 33.97
N ALA A 12 22.17 21.63 33.00
CA ALA A 12 21.18 22.42 32.27
C ALA A 12 20.46 21.67 31.13
N CYS A 13 21.03 20.55 30.65
CA CYS A 13 20.46 19.86 29.48
C CYS A 13 19.32 18.87 29.82
N ALA A 14 19.35 18.30 31.02
CA ALA A 14 18.34 17.31 31.46
C ALA A 14 16.99 17.94 31.84
N ILE A 15 17.02 19.18 32.34
CA ILE A 15 15.79 19.90 32.78
C ILE A 15 14.95 20.35 31.59
N SER A 16 15.57 20.70 30.46
CA SER A 16 14.86 21.13 29.25
C SER A 16 14.07 19.99 28.56
N GLN A 17 14.61 18.77 28.57
CA GLN A 17 13.90 17.61 27.96
C GLN A 17 12.73 17.12 28.83
N ALA A 18 12.84 17.19 30.15
CA ALA A 18 11.76 16.79 31.05
C ALA A 18 10.57 17.78 31.03
N GLN A 19 10.82 19.09 30.81
CA GLN A 19 9.78 20.09 30.67
C GLN A 19 9.04 19.97 29.34
N ASP A 20 9.68 19.49 28.29
CA ASP A 20 9.10 19.36 26.95
C ASP A 20 8.26 18.08 26.82
N ALA A 21 8.56 17.03 27.58
CA ALA A 21 7.79 15.78 27.60
C ALA A 21 6.39 15.97 28.21
N GLY A 22 6.24 16.82 29.22
CA GLY A 22 4.97 17.11 29.88
C GLY A 22 4.11 18.16 29.18
N LEU A 23 4.50 18.65 27.99
CA LEU A 23 3.75 19.67 27.28
C LEU A 23 2.40 19.13 26.81
N VAL A 24 1.29 19.74 27.26
CA VAL A 24 -0.07 19.42 26.80
C VAL A 24 -0.25 19.97 25.40
N ILE A 25 -0.51 19.09 24.44
CA ILE A 25 -0.71 19.43 23.02
C ILE A 25 -2.18 19.65 22.69
N GLY A 26 -3.08 18.97 23.43
CA GLY A 26 -4.51 19.14 23.23
C GLY A 26 -5.31 18.61 24.41
N SER A 27 -6.56 19.04 24.52
CA SER A 27 -7.49 18.54 25.56
C SER A 27 -8.92 18.52 25.06
N ILE A 28 -9.73 17.63 25.66
CA ILE A 28 -11.17 17.53 25.44
C ILE A 28 -11.84 17.05 26.72
N GLY A 29 -12.86 17.79 27.22
CA GLY A 29 -13.62 17.40 28.41
C GLY A 29 -12.76 17.19 29.67
N GLY A 30 -11.66 17.95 29.85
CA GLY A 30 -10.71 17.79 30.95
C GLY A 30 -9.67 16.67 30.77
N ILE A 31 -9.74 15.93 29.67
CA ILE A 31 -8.75 14.91 29.31
C ILE A 31 -7.65 15.57 28.50
N GLU A 32 -6.42 15.49 28.98
CA GLU A 32 -5.25 16.02 28.32
C GLU A 32 -4.53 14.96 27.49
N MET A 33 -3.88 15.37 26.42
CA MET A 33 -2.96 14.58 25.63
C MET A 33 -1.61 15.28 25.58
N ARG A 34 -0.57 14.60 26.03
CA ARG A 34 0.77 15.16 26.15
C ARG A 34 1.65 14.80 24.95
N LYS A 35 2.72 15.56 24.77
CA LYS A 35 3.66 15.39 23.67
C LYS A 35 4.28 13.99 23.62
N ASP A 36 4.72 13.47 24.75
CA ASP A 36 5.33 12.15 24.89
C ASP A 36 4.38 11.03 24.46
N GLU A 37 3.12 11.08 24.88
CA GLU A 37 2.07 10.12 24.49
C GLU A 37 1.81 10.13 22.97
N ILE A 38 1.82 11.33 22.38
CA ILE A 38 1.66 11.48 20.93
C ILE A 38 2.86 10.87 20.21
N LEU A 39 4.08 11.19 20.65
CA LEU A 39 5.30 10.65 20.06
C LEU A 39 5.37 9.13 20.17
N GLU A 40 4.92 8.56 21.29
CA GLU A 40 4.79 7.11 21.47
C GLU A 40 3.80 6.51 20.47
N SER A 41 2.60 7.10 20.35
CA SER A 41 1.58 6.66 19.40
C SER A 41 2.06 6.76 17.95
N LEU A 42 2.79 7.84 17.59
CA LEU A 42 3.41 8.00 16.28
C LEU A 42 4.60 7.05 16.09
N GLY A 43 5.17 6.51 17.18
CA GLY A 43 6.27 5.54 17.15
C GLY A 43 5.96 4.32 16.29
N GLY A 44 4.71 3.87 16.30
CA GLY A 44 4.23 2.73 15.51
C GLY A 44 4.09 2.98 14.00
N LEU A 45 4.11 4.25 13.55
CA LEU A 45 3.98 4.60 12.13
C LEU A 45 5.29 4.37 11.37
N GLY A 46 5.17 4.08 10.07
CA GLY A 46 6.31 4.01 9.16
C GLY A 46 6.99 5.37 8.93
N THR A 47 8.23 5.35 8.45
CA THR A 47 9.00 6.58 8.19
C THR A 47 8.31 7.51 7.21
N VAL A 48 7.73 6.97 6.13
CA VAL A 48 7.03 7.75 5.10
C VAL A 48 5.78 8.43 5.67
N GLU A 49 5.02 7.74 6.51
CA GLU A 49 3.83 8.28 7.17
C GLU A 49 4.19 9.40 8.15
N LYS A 50 5.27 9.22 8.93
CA LYS A 50 5.79 10.26 9.84
C LYS A 50 6.21 11.50 9.09
N GLU A 51 6.94 11.34 7.98
CA GLU A 51 7.35 12.47 7.14
C GLU A 51 6.16 13.18 6.49
N ALA A 52 5.15 12.44 6.04
CA ALA A 52 3.93 13.01 5.49
C ALA A 52 3.19 13.86 6.53
N LEU A 53 3.02 13.35 7.76
CA LEU A 53 2.41 14.09 8.86
C LEU A 53 3.22 15.31 9.29
N ALA A 54 4.56 15.23 9.26
CA ALA A 54 5.43 16.36 9.58
C ALA A 54 5.31 17.51 8.58
N ARG A 55 4.95 17.20 7.32
CA ARG A 55 4.78 18.21 6.24
C ARG A 55 3.35 18.74 6.15
N ASP A 56 2.38 18.11 6.79
CA ASP A 56 0.96 18.50 6.76
C ASP A 56 0.42 18.75 8.18
N PRO A 57 0.51 20.00 8.69
CA PRO A 57 -0.04 20.35 10.00
C PRO A 57 -1.55 20.12 10.12
N ALA A 58 -2.31 20.20 9.02
CA ALA A 58 -3.74 19.96 9.04
C ALA A 58 -4.06 18.47 9.24
N ALA A 59 -3.33 17.60 8.56
CA ALA A 59 -3.44 16.15 8.76
C ALA A 59 -3.04 15.74 10.18
N LEU A 60 -1.96 16.32 10.73
CA LEU A 60 -1.56 16.08 12.12
C LEU A 60 -2.64 16.54 13.11
N ASN A 61 -3.21 17.73 12.92
CA ASN A 61 -4.30 18.23 13.77
C ASN A 61 -5.53 17.32 13.73
N LYS A 62 -5.91 16.83 12.52
CA LYS A 62 -7.01 15.89 12.37
C LYS A 62 -6.74 14.57 13.10
N LEU A 63 -5.52 14.05 13.01
CA LEU A 63 -5.11 12.85 13.75
C LEU A 63 -5.21 13.05 15.26
N LEU A 64 -4.68 14.15 15.79
CA LEU A 64 -4.72 14.47 17.21
C LEU A 64 -6.16 14.60 17.74
N ARG A 65 -7.05 15.23 16.98
CA ARG A 65 -8.48 15.29 17.32
C ARG A 65 -9.11 13.90 17.40
N SER A 66 -8.81 13.04 16.44
CA SER A 66 -9.29 11.65 16.41
C SER A 66 -8.80 10.87 17.65
N MET A 67 -7.52 11.01 18.01
CA MET A 67 -6.94 10.37 19.19
C MET A 67 -7.60 10.86 20.48
N LEU A 68 -7.85 12.16 20.62
CA LEU A 68 -8.55 12.72 21.78
C LEU A 68 -9.98 12.19 21.89
N VAL A 69 -10.74 12.17 20.81
CA VAL A 69 -12.10 11.61 20.80
C VAL A 69 -12.08 10.13 21.17
N GLN A 70 -11.16 9.35 20.60
CA GLN A 70 -11.00 7.94 20.95
C GLN A 70 -10.71 7.74 22.44
N ARG A 71 -9.86 8.58 23.04
CA ARG A 71 -9.54 8.52 24.48
C ARG A 71 -10.77 8.80 25.35
N VAL A 72 -11.60 9.79 24.98
CA VAL A 72 -12.87 10.07 25.67
C VAL A 72 -13.80 8.86 25.63
N ILE A 73 -14.00 8.29 24.42
CA ILE A 73 -14.86 7.11 24.24
C ILE A 73 -14.33 5.93 25.05
N TYR A 74 -13.02 5.70 25.06
CA TYR A 74 -12.40 4.66 25.85
C TYR A 74 -12.65 4.85 27.36
N GLN A 75 -12.45 6.06 27.88
CA GLN A 75 -12.72 6.36 29.31
C GLN A 75 -14.18 6.13 29.67
N GLN A 76 -15.11 6.60 28.84
CA GLN A 76 -16.54 6.35 29.03
C GLN A 76 -16.86 4.85 29.06
N ALA A 77 -16.28 4.09 28.17
CA ALA A 77 -16.46 2.64 28.15
C ALA A 77 -15.93 1.97 29.44
N VAL A 78 -14.77 2.41 29.94
CA VAL A 78 -14.20 1.88 31.18
C VAL A 78 -15.05 2.30 32.42
N GLU A 79 -15.54 3.55 32.44
CA GLU A 79 -16.43 4.03 33.52
C GLU A 79 -17.71 3.19 33.66
N VAL A 80 -18.31 2.77 32.53
CA VAL A 80 -19.46 1.87 32.52
C VAL A 80 -19.08 0.39 32.60
N LYS A 81 -17.79 0.08 32.82
CA LYS A 81 -17.24 -1.29 32.91
C LYS A 81 -17.47 -2.15 31.68
N TRP A 82 -17.52 -1.52 30.49
CA TRP A 82 -17.70 -2.21 29.21
C TRP A 82 -16.57 -3.19 28.93
N ASP A 83 -15.36 -2.87 29.39
CA ASP A 83 -14.18 -3.74 29.35
C ASP A 83 -14.34 -5.04 30.14
N GLN A 84 -15.28 -5.08 31.13
CA GLN A 84 -15.55 -6.24 31.96
C GLN A 84 -16.72 -7.10 31.47
N GLU A 85 -17.41 -6.66 30.41
CA GLU A 85 -18.51 -7.41 29.81
C GLU A 85 -18.06 -8.78 29.33
N PRO A 86 -18.83 -9.88 29.63
CA PRO A 86 -18.47 -11.24 29.27
C PRO A 86 -18.22 -11.44 27.78
N ALA A 87 -18.92 -10.70 26.92
CA ALA A 87 -18.74 -10.76 25.46
C ALA A 87 -17.44 -10.09 24.98
N ILE A 88 -16.90 -9.14 25.74
CA ILE A 88 -15.72 -8.34 25.37
C ILE A 88 -14.42 -8.96 25.92
N GLN A 89 -14.47 -9.62 27.06
CA GLN A 89 -13.31 -10.23 27.71
C GLN A 89 -12.52 -11.20 26.79
N PRO A 90 -13.15 -12.13 26.05
CA PRO A 90 -12.42 -12.99 25.12
C PRO A 90 -11.71 -12.19 24.01
N LEU A 91 -12.31 -11.11 23.52
CA LEU A 91 -11.73 -10.24 22.49
C LEU A 91 -10.50 -9.50 23.04
N ILE A 92 -10.57 -8.93 24.24
CA ILE A 92 -9.44 -8.27 24.90
C ILE A 92 -8.30 -9.27 25.08
N LYS A 93 -8.60 -10.47 25.59
CA LYS A 93 -7.62 -11.53 25.81
C LYS A 93 -6.93 -11.92 24.49
N SER A 94 -7.69 -12.26 23.46
CA SER A 94 -7.12 -12.66 22.16
C SER A 94 -6.31 -11.57 21.49
N THR A 95 -6.76 -10.31 21.56
CA THR A 95 -6.03 -9.16 21.03
C THR A 95 -4.70 -8.96 21.77
N ARG A 96 -4.71 -9.07 23.10
CA ARG A 96 -3.49 -8.97 23.91
C ARG A 96 -2.50 -10.09 23.58
N GLU A 97 -2.98 -11.33 23.49
CA GLU A 97 -2.15 -12.49 23.15
C GLU A 97 -1.54 -12.33 21.75
N ALA A 98 -2.34 -11.91 20.76
CA ALA A 98 -1.87 -11.65 19.41
C ALA A 98 -0.82 -10.53 19.37
N ALA A 99 -1.04 -9.42 20.05
CA ALA A 99 -0.09 -8.30 20.11
C ALA A 99 1.25 -8.72 20.75
N ILE A 100 1.21 -9.49 21.85
CA ILE A 100 2.41 -10.00 22.52
C ILE A 100 3.16 -10.96 21.59
N THR A 101 2.45 -11.91 20.99
CA THR A 101 3.05 -12.91 20.09
C THR A 101 3.69 -12.24 18.88
N ASP A 102 2.99 -11.34 18.20
CA ASP A 102 3.50 -10.62 17.03
C ASP A 102 4.74 -9.77 17.37
N SER A 103 4.67 -9.00 18.47
CA SER A 103 5.79 -8.16 18.89
C SER A 103 7.02 -8.99 19.29
N TYR A 104 6.81 -10.12 19.97
CA TYR A 104 7.88 -11.04 20.33
C TYR A 104 8.53 -11.67 19.11
N LEU A 105 7.72 -12.20 18.18
CA LEU A 105 8.22 -12.79 16.93
C LEU A 105 9.02 -11.78 16.10
N LYS A 106 8.54 -10.55 15.98
CA LYS A 106 9.29 -9.46 15.32
C LYS A 106 10.59 -9.13 16.01
N HIS A 107 10.60 -9.14 17.35
CA HIS A 107 11.81 -8.85 18.14
C HIS A 107 12.90 -9.90 17.92
N ILE A 108 12.56 -11.19 18.08
CA ILE A 108 13.55 -12.29 17.93
C ILE A 108 13.98 -12.51 16.50
N SER A 109 13.18 -12.06 15.52
CA SER A 109 13.48 -12.16 14.08
C SER A 109 14.13 -10.92 13.52
N ARG A 110 14.47 -9.92 14.38
CA ARG A 110 15.10 -8.69 13.94
C ARG A 110 16.46 -8.99 13.31
N PRO A 111 16.72 -8.50 12.11
CA PRO A 111 18.05 -8.62 11.50
C PRO A 111 19.12 -7.92 12.35
N PRO A 112 20.37 -8.34 12.24
CA PRO A 112 21.48 -7.66 12.90
C PRO A 112 21.56 -6.19 12.47
N GLU A 113 22.16 -5.37 13.32
CA GLU A 113 22.43 -3.96 13.00
C GLU A 113 23.31 -3.88 11.75
N GLY A 114 22.99 -2.94 10.84
CA GLY A 114 23.71 -2.81 9.57
C GLY A 114 23.22 -3.72 8.43
N TYR A 115 22.30 -4.67 8.71
CA TYR A 115 21.72 -5.47 7.64
C TYR A 115 20.65 -4.68 6.85
N PRO A 116 20.55 -4.83 5.52
CA PRO A 116 21.54 -5.46 4.64
C PRO A 116 22.77 -4.56 4.48
N ASP A 117 23.94 -5.16 4.29
CA ASP A 117 25.13 -4.43 3.93
C ASP A 117 25.14 -4.05 2.44
N GLU A 118 26.15 -3.28 2.01
CA GLU A 118 26.27 -2.83 0.63
C GLU A 118 26.41 -3.98 -0.36
N THR A 119 27.08 -5.07 0.02
CA THR A 119 27.30 -6.25 -0.82
C THR A 119 25.98 -7.00 -1.05
N GLU A 120 25.21 -7.18 0.03
CA GLU A 120 23.90 -7.81 -0.02
C GLU A 120 22.91 -6.99 -0.87
N LEU A 121 22.95 -5.66 -0.72
CA LEU A 121 22.13 -4.76 -1.52
C LEU A 121 22.45 -4.84 -3.01
N ARG A 122 23.73 -4.81 -3.38
CA ARG A 122 24.15 -4.93 -4.78
C ARG A 122 23.79 -6.28 -5.36
N LYS A 123 24.01 -7.35 -4.61
CA LYS A 123 23.61 -8.70 -5.04
C LYS A 123 22.09 -8.79 -5.26
N ALA A 124 21.29 -8.26 -4.35
CA ALA A 124 19.85 -8.24 -4.48
C ALA A 124 19.39 -7.39 -5.67
N TYR A 125 20.04 -6.26 -5.92
CA TYR A 125 19.78 -5.44 -7.10
C TYR A 125 20.01 -6.21 -8.40
N GLU A 126 21.15 -6.89 -8.54
CA GLU A 126 21.45 -7.66 -9.77
C GLU A 126 20.46 -8.82 -9.96
N VAL A 127 20.07 -9.52 -8.89
CA VAL A 127 19.05 -10.58 -8.95
C VAL A 127 17.68 -10.03 -9.36
N SER A 128 17.31 -8.87 -8.83
CA SER A 128 16.00 -8.26 -9.09
C SER A 128 15.96 -7.36 -10.32
N ARG A 129 17.08 -7.17 -11.03
CA ARG A 129 17.22 -6.17 -12.10
C ARG A 129 16.15 -6.30 -13.19
N ALA A 130 15.82 -7.53 -13.57
CA ALA A 130 14.78 -7.79 -14.55
C ALA A 130 13.37 -7.41 -14.05
N GLU A 131 13.10 -7.63 -12.75
CA GLU A 131 11.84 -7.27 -12.11
C GLU A 131 11.72 -5.76 -11.88
N LEU A 132 12.85 -5.09 -11.63
CA LEU A 132 12.93 -3.64 -11.46
C LEU A 132 12.78 -2.87 -12.77
N THR A 133 12.94 -3.54 -13.90
CA THR A 133 12.79 -2.90 -15.21
C THR A 133 11.35 -2.49 -15.43
N VAL A 134 11.13 -1.19 -15.55
CA VAL A 134 9.86 -0.62 -15.96
C VAL A 134 9.67 -0.95 -17.44
N PRO A 135 8.60 -1.68 -17.81
CA PRO A 135 8.38 -2.04 -19.19
C PRO A 135 8.05 -0.82 -20.05
N ARG A 136 8.22 -0.97 -21.34
CA ARG A 136 7.74 0.00 -22.33
C ARG A 136 6.28 0.29 -22.09
N SER A 137 5.90 1.55 -22.19
CA SER A 137 4.51 1.96 -22.04
C SER A 137 4.10 2.95 -23.11
N PHE A 138 2.82 2.90 -23.47
CA PHE A 138 2.23 3.68 -24.54
C PHE A 138 1.08 4.50 -23.97
N ARG A 139 1.04 5.77 -24.29
CA ARG A 139 -0.15 6.59 -24.08
C ARG A 139 -1.01 6.48 -25.33
N LEU A 140 -2.19 5.89 -25.15
CA LEU A 140 -3.04 5.51 -26.26
C LEU A 140 -4.36 6.28 -26.25
N ALA A 141 -4.87 6.50 -27.46
CA ALA A 141 -6.28 6.82 -27.68
C ALA A 141 -6.89 5.76 -28.59
N GLN A 142 -8.19 5.51 -28.43
CA GLN A 142 -8.94 4.54 -29.22
C GLN A 142 -10.29 5.08 -29.70
N ILE A 143 -10.75 4.54 -30.82
CA ILE A 143 -12.14 4.54 -31.23
C ILE A 143 -12.60 3.09 -31.22
N PHE A 144 -13.59 2.78 -30.41
CA PHE A 144 -14.14 1.44 -30.27
C PHE A 144 -15.50 1.36 -30.99
N ILE A 145 -15.64 0.31 -31.78
CA ILE A 145 -16.88 -0.02 -32.52
C ILE A 145 -17.24 -1.48 -32.23
N THR A 146 -18.42 -1.72 -31.68
CA THR A 146 -18.89 -3.06 -31.32
C THR A 146 -18.95 -3.98 -32.52
N ALA A 147 -18.76 -5.26 -32.30
CA ALA A 147 -18.88 -6.30 -33.30
C ALA A 147 -20.26 -6.28 -34.00
N GLY A 148 -20.27 -6.30 -35.33
CA GLY A 148 -21.50 -6.25 -36.13
C GLY A 148 -21.91 -4.86 -36.60
N SER A 149 -21.21 -3.80 -36.18
CA SER A 149 -21.48 -2.40 -36.60
C SER A 149 -20.63 -2.00 -37.81
N ASP A 150 -20.62 -2.82 -38.87
CA ASP A 150 -19.73 -2.64 -40.04
C ASP A 150 -19.97 -1.31 -40.79
N GLN A 151 -21.20 -0.81 -40.82
CA GLN A 151 -21.50 0.50 -41.42
C GLN A 151 -20.86 1.64 -40.64
N GLN A 152 -20.90 1.58 -39.31
CA GLN A 152 -20.29 2.57 -38.45
C GLN A 152 -18.76 2.53 -38.58
N LEU A 153 -18.17 1.33 -38.63
CA LEU A 153 -16.75 1.15 -38.88
C LEU A 153 -16.33 1.78 -40.22
N ALA A 154 -17.09 1.55 -41.28
CA ALA A 154 -16.82 2.13 -42.60
C ALA A 154 -16.89 3.66 -42.58
N GLU A 155 -17.87 4.25 -41.90
CA GLU A 155 -17.98 5.71 -41.76
C GLU A 155 -16.84 6.29 -40.93
N VAL A 156 -16.45 5.64 -39.80
CA VAL A 156 -15.27 6.06 -39.01
C VAL A 156 -14.00 6.04 -39.87
N LYS A 157 -13.77 4.96 -40.60
CA LYS A 157 -12.60 4.87 -41.52
C LYS A 157 -12.61 5.98 -42.58
N LYS A 158 -13.74 6.27 -43.18
CA LYS A 158 -13.92 7.34 -44.15
C LYS A 158 -13.56 8.70 -43.58
N ARG A 159 -14.08 9.01 -42.37
CA ARG A 159 -13.79 10.29 -41.69
C ARG A 159 -12.34 10.42 -41.28
N LEU A 160 -11.74 9.34 -40.72
CA LEU A 160 -10.33 9.36 -40.35
C LEU A 160 -9.40 9.48 -41.54
N LYS A 161 -9.79 8.93 -42.71
CA LYS A 161 -9.02 9.10 -43.96
C LYS A 161 -9.10 10.55 -44.47
N ALA A 162 -10.26 11.20 -44.33
CA ALA A 162 -10.43 12.60 -44.73
C ALA A 162 -9.78 13.60 -43.75
N ASP A 163 -9.81 13.31 -42.45
CA ASP A 163 -9.29 14.15 -41.38
C ASP A 163 -8.61 13.31 -40.31
N PRO A 164 -7.35 12.86 -40.52
CA PRO A 164 -6.61 12.10 -39.48
C PRO A 164 -6.34 12.92 -38.21
N ALA A 165 -6.26 14.25 -38.32
CA ALA A 165 -6.04 15.14 -37.17
C ALA A 165 -7.29 15.21 -36.28
N GLY A 166 -8.47 15.02 -36.84
CA GLY A 166 -9.76 15.01 -36.14
C GLY A 166 -10.05 13.78 -35.31
N PHE A 167 -9.08 12.89 -35.05
CA PHE A 167 -9.28 11.65 -34.31
C PHE A 167 -10.06 11.82 -33.02
N GLY A 168 -9.68 12.79 -32.18
CA GLY A 168 -10.33 13.04 -30.89
C GLY A 168 -11.80 13.45 -31.02
N ARG A 169 -12.12 14.27 -32.03
CA ARG A 169 -13.50 14.66 -32.34
C ARG A 169 -14.30 13.47 -32.84
N ILE A 170 -13.73 12.67 -33.74
CA ILE A 170 -14.40 11.47 -34.28
C ILE A 170 -14.60 10.43 -33.16
N ALA A 171 -13.63 10.27 -32.26
CA ALA A 171 -13.77 9.40 -31.08
C ALA A 171 -14.94 9.84 -30.19
N ARG A 172 -15.06 11.12 -29.90
CA ARG A 172 -16.16 11.69 -29.10
C ARG A 172 -17.52 11.47 -29.73
N GLU A 173 -17.62 11.60 -31.03
CA GLU A 173 -18.88 11.48 -31.78
C GLU A 173 -19.29 10.03 -32.01
N MET A 174 -18.32 9.15 -32.30
CA MET A 174 -18.60 7.83 -32.89
C MET A 174 -18.12 6.63 -32.08
N SER A 175 -17.23 6.82 -31.08
CA SER A 175 -16.79 5.70 -30.25
C SER A 175 -17.94 5.21 -29.34
N GLU A 176 -18.12 3.91 -29.27
CA GLU A 176 -19.14 3.29 -28.41
C GLU A 176 -18.63 3.12 -26.96
N GLU A 177 -17.32 3.17 -26.73
CA GLU A 177 -16.75 3.25 -25.38
C GLU A 177 -16.82 4.70 -24.89
N LYS A 178 -17.81 5.01 -24.05
CA LYS A 178 -18.19 6.40 -23.71
C LYS A 178 -17.18 7.10 -22.79
N GLU A 179 -16.49 6.35 -21.95
CA GLU A 179 -15.57 6.92 -20.99
C GLU A 179 -14.33 7.53 -21.68
N SER A 180 -13.71 6.80 -22.60
CA SER A 180 -12.59 7.34 -23.39
C SER A 180 -13.09 8.32 -24.44
N ALA A 181 -14.25 8.09 -25.05
CA ALA A 181 -14.85 9.03 -26.00
C ALA A 181 -14.96 10.45 -25.43
N ALA A 182 -15.38 10.60 -24.17
CA ALA A 182 -15.48 11.88 -23.48
C ALA A 182 -14.11 12.59 -23.36
N ARG A 183 -13.02 11.82 -23.35
CA ARG A 183 -11.62 12.27 -23.32
C ARG A 183 -10.94 12.20 -24.69
N GLU A 184 -11.67 12.41 -25.79
CA GLU A 184 -11.14 12.35 -27.15
C GLU A 184 -10.56 10.99 -27.56
N GLY A 185 -11.06 9.94 -26.95
CA GLY A 185 -10.61 8.57 -27.13
C GLY A 185 -9.46 8.18 -26.21
N GLU A 186 -8.92 9.08 -25.38
CA GLU A 186 -7.76 8.78 -24.54
C GLU A 186 -8.07 7.73 -23.47
N ILE A 187 -7.32 6.61 -23.49
CA ILE A 187 -7.38 5.51 -22.52
C ILE A 187 -6.23 5.58 -21.51
N GLY A 188 -5.28 6.50 -21.70
CA GLY A 188 -4.16 6.72 -20.80
C GLY A 188 -2.92 5.87 -21.10
N TRP A 189 -2.07 5.70 -20.07
CA TRP A 189 -0.84 4.92 -20.15
C TRP A 189 -1.09 3.44 -19.92
N LEU A 190 -0.68 2.61 -20.87
CA LEU A 190 -0.70 1.15 -20.76
C LEU A 190 0.70 0.61 -21.01
N THR A 191 1.15 -0.31 -20.15
CA THR A 191 2.38 -1.05 -20.38
C THR A 191 2.17 -2.11 -21.47
N GLU A 192 3.22 -2.54 -22.12
CA GLU A 192 3.16 -3.62 -23.13
C GLU A 192 2.50 -4.90 -22.61
N ARG A 193 2.57 -5.16 -21.29
CA ARG A 193 1.93 -6.32 -20.66
C ARG A 193 0.43 -6.15 -20.41
N GLN A 194 -0.07 -4.92 -20.42
CA GLN A 194 -1.49 -4.59 -20.23
C GLN A 194 -2.26 -4.49 -21.55
N VAL A 195 -1.51 -4.32 -22.63
CA VAL A 195 -2.10 -4.23 -23.97
C VAL A 195 -2.39 -5.63 -24.48
N GLN A 196 -3.55 -5.82 -25.14
CA GLN A 196 -3.88 -7.11 -25.75
C GLN A 196 -2.89 -7.45 -26.87
N PRO A 197 -2.55 -8.74 -27.07
CA PRO A 197 -1.52 -9.14 -28.03
C PRO A 197 -1.75 -8.61 -29.44
N GLU A 198 -3.00 -8.64 -29.91
CA GLU A 198 -3.37 -8.20 -31.26
C GLU A 198 -3.14 -6.70 -31.47
N ILE A 199 -3.36 -5.92 -30.40
CA ILE A 199 -3.06 -4.48 -30.39
C ILE A 199 -1.54 -4.27 -30.31
N PHE A 200 -0.87 -4.99 -29.41
CA PHE A 200 0.56 -4.87 -29.21
C PHE A 200 1.36 -5.10 -30.48
N GLU A 201 0.97 -6.06 -31.33
CA GLU A 201 1.59 -6.32 -32.62
C GLU A 201 1.54 -5.13 -33.60
N GLN A 202 0.60 -4.21 -33.41
CA GLN A 202 0.46 -3.02 -34.27
C GLN A 202 1.26 -1.83 -33.72
N LEU A 203 1.41 -1.70 -32.39
CA LEU A 203 2.02 -0.52 -31.77
C LEU A 203 3.42 -0.18 -32.27
N PRO A 204 4.36 -1.15 -32.48
CA PRO A 204 5.70 -0.85 -33.01
C PRO A 204 5.71 -0.32 -34.45
N LYS A 205 4.63 -0.57 -35.19
CA LYS A 205 4.47 -0.13 -36.58
C LYS A 205 3.91 1.27 -36.72
N LEU A 206 3.36 1.82 -35.59
CA LEU A 206 2.72 3.12 -35.56
C LEU A 206 3.70 4.19 -35.12
N SER A 207 3.85 5.20 -35.97
CA SER A 207 4.50 6.44 -35.53
C SER A 207 3.62 7.24 -34.61
N LEU A 208 4.22 8.13 -33.82
CA LEU A 208 3.46 9.03 -32.94
C LEU A 208 2.41 9.81 -33.74
N ASN A 209 1.22 9.88 -33.17
CA ASN A 209 0.06 10.56 -33.74
C ASN A 209 -0.49 9.99 -35.07
N VAL A 210 0.01 8.84 -35.52
CA VAL A 210 -0.57 8.13 -36.67
C VAL A 210 -1.70 7.22 -36.20
N VAL A 211 -2.78 7.21 -37.00
CA VAL A 211 -3.95 6.36 -36.75
C VAL A 211 -3.70 4.96 -37.31
N SER A 212 -4.01 3.92 -36.54
CA SER A 212 -3.87 2.52 -36.97
C SER A 212 -4.96 2.12 -37.97
N GLU A 213 -4.70 1.03 -38.69
CA GLU A 213 -5.81 0.24 -39.26
C GLU A 213 -6.66 -0.35 -38.10
N PRO A 214 -7.96 -0.63 -38.34
CA PRO A 214 -8.80 -1.27 -37.34
C PRO A 214 -8.26 -2.63 -36.92
N VAL A 215 -8.08 -2.83 -35.62
CA VAL A 215 -7.70 -4.09 -35.00
C VAL A 215 -8.96 -4.82 -34.53
N ARG A 216 -9.15 -6.06 -34.96
CA ARG A 216 -10.29 -6.88 -34.55
C ARG A 216 -9.96 -7.59 -33.24
N LEU A 217 -10.79 -7.35 -32.21
CA LEU A 217 -10.81 -8.11 -30.98
C LEU A 217 -12.15 -8.84 -30.82
N LYS A 218 -12.33 -9.58 -29.72
CA LYS A 218 -13.57 -10.37 -29.47
C LYS A 218 -14.80 -9.48 -29.32
N ASP A 219 -14.64 -8.31 -28.71
CA ASP A 219 -15.69 -7.32 -28.41
C ASP A 219 -16.02 -6.41 -29.60
N GLY A 220 -15.07 -6.21 -30.53
CA GLY A 220 -15.30 -5.32 -31.66
C GLY A 220 -14.03 -4.92 -32.39
N TRP A 221 -14.08 -3.73 -32.96
CA TRP A 221 -13.01 -3.10 -33.70
C TRP A 221 -12.40 -1.96 -32.89
N HIS A 222 -11.10 -1.95 -32.80
CA HIS A 222 -10.32 -0.91 -32.13
C HIS A 222 -9.46 -0.17 -33.15
N ILE A 223 -9.66 1.12 -33.30
CA ILE A 223 -8.80 1.99 -34.09
C ILE A 223 -7.98 2.81 -33.12
N LEU A 224 -6.66 2.73 -33.21
CA LEU A 224 -5.75 3.22 -32.21
C LEU A 224 -4.95 4.41 -32.71
N LYS A 225 -4.53 5.25 -31.78
CA LYS A 225 -3.57 6.32 -32.00
C LYS A 225 -2.57 6.33 -30.86
N VAL A 226 -1.28 6.26 -31.16
CA VAL A 226 -0.21 6.39 -30.16
C VAL A 226 0.05 7.87 -29.93
N LEU A 227 -0.24 8.33 -28.71
CA LEU A 227 -0.06 9.74 -28.32
C LEU A 227 1.37 10.00 -27.80
N ASP A 228 1.94 9.01 -27.08
CA ASP A 228 3.28 9.11 -26.50
C ASP A 228 3.82 7.71 -26.19
N VAL A 229 5.15 7.57 -26.07
CA VAL A 229 5.83 6.32 -25.75
C VAL A 229 6.89 6.57 -24.70
N ARG A 230 6.94 5.71 -23.70
CA ARG A 230 8.03 5.65 -22.73
C ARG A 230 8.80 4.37 -22.96
N GLU A 231 10.08 4.52 -23.26
CA GLU A 231 10.96 3.37 -23.44
C GLU A 231 11.18 2.62 -22.11
N PRO A 232 11.45 1.31 -22.18
CA PRO A 232 11.74 0.54 -20.98
C PRO A 232 12.99 1.09 -20.30
N PHE A 233 12.94 1.13 -18.98
CA PHE A 233 14.04 1.69 -18.21
C PHE A 233 14.26 0.88 -16.94
N THR A 234 15.51 0.58 -16.62
CA THR A 234 15.90 -0.06 -15.37
C THR A 234 16.47 0.99 -14.44
N PRO A 235 15.84 1.23 -13.26
CA PRO A 235 16.37 2.17 -12.30
C PRO A 235 17.81 1.80 -11.90
N ILE A 236 18.68 2.78 -11.77
CA ILE A 236 20.04 2.55 -11.24
C ILE A 236 19.96 2.20 -9.74
N PHE A 237 20.98 1.51 -9.24
CA PHE A 237 21.05 1.03 -7.88
C PHE A 237 20.71 2.09 -6.82
N ASP A 238 21.25 3.30 -6.95
CA ASP A 238 21.06 4.38 -5.97
C ASP A 238 19.59 4.84 -5.88
N GLN A 239 18.84 4.74 -6.97
CA GLN A 239 17.40 5.10 -6.99
C GLN A 239 16.53 4.11 -6.22
N VAL A 240 16.93 2.84 -6.15
CA VAL A 240 16.15 1.77 -5.51
C VAL A 240 16.75 1.27 -4.20
N ARG A 241 17.94 1.75 -3.84
CA ARG A 241 18.71 1.29 -2.67
C ARG A 241 17.89 1.26 -1.38
N VAL A 242 17.18 2.35 -1.07
CA VAL A 242 16.37 2.45 0.16
C VAL A 242 15.21 1.46 0.14
N GLN A 243 14.50 1.38 -0.97
CA GLN A 243 13.38 0.45 -1.13
C GLN A 243 13.85 -1.00 -1.05
N LEU A 244 14.98 -1.30 -1.67
CA LEU A 244 15.59 -2.63 -1.66
C LEU A 244 16.02 -3.03 -0.25
N ALA A 245 16.62 -2.11 0.51
CA ALA A 245 16.98 -2.34 1.90
C ALA A 245 15.76 -2.64 2.79
N GLN A 246 14.67 -1.90 2.60
CA GLN A 246 13.41 -2.14 3.31
C GLN A 246 12.83 -3.51 2.97
N ARG A 247 12.80 -3.88 1.68
CA ARG A 247 12.31 -5.19 1.22
C ARG A 247 13.13 -6.33 1.81
N LEU A 248 14.46 -6.23 1.80
CA LEU A 248 15.34 -7.27 2.35
C LEU A 248 15.17 -7.41 3.87
N ARG A 249 15.03 -6.31 4.60
CA ARG A 249 14.77 -6.35 6.05
C ARG A 249 13.43 -7.02 6.36
N ALA A 250 12.38 -6.63 5.66
CA ALA A 250 11.06 -7.22 5.83
C ALA A 250 11.07 -8.74 5.53
N GLU A 251 11.74 -9.13 4.46
CA GLU A 251 11.88 -10.54 4.09
C GLU A 251 12.69 -11.33 5.12
N LYS A 252 13.78 -10.77 5.64
CA LYS A 252 14.59 -11.40 6.69
C LYS A 252 13.79 -11.64 7.96
N ILE A 253 12.99 -10.66 8.38
CA ILE A 253 12.08 -10.79 9.51
C ILE A 253 11.05 -11.89 9.24
N ARG A 254 10.41 -11.87 8.08
CA ARG A 254 9.40 -12.88 7.70
C ARG A 254 9.97 -14.30 7.75
N VAL A 255 11.13 -14.51 7.15
CA VAL A 255 11.82 -15.81 7.15
C VAL A 255 12.21 -16.22 8.56
N GLY A 256 12.73 -15.29 9.37
CA GLY A 256 13.07 -15.54 10.77
C GLY A 256 11.86 -15.95 11.60
N MET A 257 10.73 -15.27 11.45
CA MET A 257 9.48 -15.64 12.13
C MET A 257 9.00 -17.05 11.73
N GLN A 258 9.03 -17.36 10.43
CA GLN A 258 8.65 -18.69 9.94
C GLN A 258 9.56 -19.80 10.49
N ALA A 259 10.86 -19.55 10.50
CA ALA A 259 11.83 -20.49 11.05
C ALA A 259 11.59 -20.76 12.55
N TYR A 260 11.34 -19.69 13.32
CA TYR A 260 11.05 -19.83 14.76
C TYR A 260 9.75 -20.61 15.01
N VAL A 261 8.69 -20.36 14.24
CA VAL A 261 7.44 -21.13 14.36
C VAL A 261 7.66 -22.59 14.01
N ALA A 262 8.41 -22.87 12.93
CA ALA A 262 8.75 -24.25 12.56
C ALA A 262 9.55 -24.97 13.66
N GLU A 263 10.55 -24.31 14.24
CA GLU A 263 11.34 -24.84 15.36
C GLU A 263 10.46 -25.10 16.59
N THR A 264 9.53 -24.18 16.90
CA THR A 264 8.59 -24.32 18.01
C THR A 264 7.69 -25.53 17.84
N LEU A 265 7.17 -25.76 16.63
CA LEU A 265 6.36 -26.94 16.31
C LEU A 265 7.14 -28.26 16.41
N GLN A 266 8.43 -28.24 16.08
CA GLN A 266 9.30 -29.39 16.27
C GLN A 266 9.54 -29.72 17.76
N LYS A 267 9.76 -28.68 18.57
CA LYS A 267 9.99 -28.83 20.03
C LYS A 267 8.72 -29.16 20.81
N HIS A 268 7.57 -28.72 20.32
CA HIS A 268 6.26 -28.88 20.95
C HIS A 268 5.25 -29.45 19.93
N PRO A 269 5.27 -30.77 19.70
CA PRO A 269 4.37 -31.40 18.75
C PRO A 269 2.90 -31.11 19.09
N VAL A 270 2.14 -30.71 18.08
CA VAL A 270 0.69 -30.45 18.26
C VAL A 270 -0.05 -31.78 18.27
N ALA A 271 -0.82 -32.02 19.35
CA ALA A 271 -1.76 -33.15 19.43
C ALA A 271 -3.19 -32.58 19.41
N ILE A 272 -3.99 -33.05 18.45
CA ILE A 272 -5.40 -32.67 18.33
C ILE A 272 -6.27 -33.88 18.68
N ASN A 273 -7.25 -33.68 19.57
CA ASN A 273 -8.25 -34.67 19.85
C ASN A 273 -9.34 -34.65 18.77
N GLU A 274 -9.25 -35.57 17.82
CA GLU A 274 -10.16 -35.63 16.65
C GLU A 274 -11.63 -35.84 17.05
N VAL A 275 -11.89 -36.59 18.15
CA VAL A 275 -13.26 -36.78 18.66
C VAL A 275 -13.84 -35.46 19.20
N ALA A 276 -13.04 -34.72 19.95
CA ALA A 276 -13.45 -33.40 20.47
C ALA A 276 -13.62 -32.38 19.33
N LEU A 277 -12.73 -32.42 18.33
CA LEU A 277 -12.83 -31.56 17.12
C LEU A 277 -14.12 -31.84 16.35
N SER A 278 -14.49 -33.12 16.16
CA SER A 278 -15.73 -33.48 15.47
C SER A 278 -16.99 -32.99 16.20
N LYS A 279 -17.00 -32.98 17.54
CA LYS A 279 -18.09 -32.42 18.34
C LYS A 279 -18.14 -30.92 18.19
N LEU A 280 -17.00 -30.23 18.28
CA LEU A 280 -16.91 -28.77 18.11
C LEU A 280 -17.44 -28.32 16.73
N LEU A 281 -17.13 -29.07 15.66
CA LEU A 281 -17.62 -28.76 14.32
C LEU A 281 -19.14 -28.81 14.20
N GLN A 282 -19.83 -29.62 15.01
CA GLN A 282 -21.30 -29.67 15.07
C GLN A 282 -21.91 -28.47 15.80
N GLU A 283 -21.14 -27.83 16.67
CA GLU A 283 -21.58 -26.66 17.46
C GLU A 283 -21.27 -25.33 16.75
N VAL A 284 -20.37 -25.31 15.76
CA VAL A 284 -20.05 -24.11 14.99
C VAL A 284 -21.23 -23.74 14.11
N PRO A 285 -21.83 -22.51 14.28
CA PRO A 285 -22.97 -22.09 13.45
C PRO A 285 -22.59 -22.03 11.98
N THR A 286 -23.22 -22.81 11.14
CA THR A 286 -23.11 -22.69 9.69
C THR A 286 -24.02 -21.57 9.19
N ARG A 287 -23.67 -20.88 8.11
CA ARG A 287 -24.45 -19.77 7.51
C ARG A 287 -25.92 -20.14 7.24
N ASP A 288 -26.21 -21.42 7.05
CA ASP A 288 -27.56 -21.92 6.79
C ASP A 288 -28.46 -21.96 8.04
N SER A 289 -27.90 -21.99 9.25
CA SER A 289 -28.70 -21.97 10.50
C SER A 289 -29.23 -20.58 10.87
N ALA A 290 -28.69 -19.51 10.29
CA ALA A 290 -29.12 -18.13 10.53
C ALA A 290 -30.29 -17.63 9.64
N LEU A 291 -30.77 -18.47 8.70
CA LEU A 291 -31.83 -18.12 7.76
C LEU A 291 -33.11 -18.94 7.96
N LYS A 292 -33.32 -19.50 9.15
CA LYS A 292 -34.67 -20.03 9.47
C LYS A 292 -35.46 -18.94 10.20
N PRO A 293 -36.68 -18.61 9.67
CA PRO A 293 -37.54 -17.55 10.18
C PRO A 293 -38.07 -17.84 11.58
#